data_ce65b5b2ef4f78cb162465d747b626a3
#
_entry.id   ce65b5b2ef4f78cb162465d747b626a3
#
_cell.length_a   1.000
_cell.length_b   1.000
_cell.length_c   1.000
_cell.angle_alpha   90.00
_cell.angle_beta   90.00
_cell.angle_gamma   90.00
#
_symmetry.space_group_name_H-M   'P 1'
#
loop_
_entity.id
_entity.type
_entity.pdbx_description
1 polymer ?
#
loop_
_entity_poly.entity_id
_entity_poly.type
_entity_poly.pdbx_seq_one_letter_code
_entity_poly.pdbx_strand_id
1 'polypeptide(L)'
;MVGSALGRQGDRPVGPDGPGGPDHGWFRQGTIDLRKFERYLFDPDHPQNEGKAEGWRKVFDLGPGDALAAERLIREQIDQAEIVEQEPKGRYRRWELLIPDCVGPNGNVAPLLTAWALDPDNKLPHLSTSFPRPP
;
A
#
# COMPACT_ATOMS: atom_id res chain seq x y z
N MET A 1 9.24 24.81 22.34
CA MET A 1 9.23 24.00 22.04
C MET A 1 9.66 23.07 21.89
N VAL A 2 10.47 23.43 22.27
CA VAL A 2 10.47 22.06 22.17
C VAL A 2 9.49 21.44 21.22
N GLY A 3 8.31 21.95 21.20
CA GLY A 3 7.32 21.41 20.37
C GLY A 3 7.69 21.35 18.92
N SER A 4 8.50 22.29 18.47
CA SER A 4 8.86 22.33 17.07
C SER A 4 9.72 21.15 16.67
N ALA A 5 10.68 20.80 17.51
CA ALA A 5 11.50 19.63 17.22
C ALA A 5 10.66 18.39 17.22
N LEU A 6 9.76 18.31 18.15
CA LEU A 6 8.86 17.17 18.21
C LEU A 6 7.95 17.13 17.00
N GLY A 7 7.52 18.31 16.54
CA GLY A 7 6.73 18.37 15.34
C GLY A 7 7.45 17.80 14.13
N ARG A 8 8.72 18.14 14.01
CA ARG A 8 9.49 17.56 12.91
C ARG A 8 9.61 16.06 13.04
N GLN A 9 9.75 15.56 14.25
CA GLN A 9 9.79 14.14 14.45
C GLN A 9 8.45 13.51 14.07
N GLY A 10 7.36 14.18 14.37
CA GLY A 10 6.04 13.73 13.97
C GLY A 10 5.84 13.70 12.47
N ASP A 11 6.57 14.54 11.73
CA ASP A 11 6.48 14.57 10.29
C ASP A 11 7.31 13.47 9.63
N ARG A 12 8.16 12.81 10.39
CA ARG A 12 8.99 11.74 9.85
C ARG A 12 8.35 10.41 10.16
N PRO A 13 8.31 9.51 9.16
CA PRO A 13 7.79 8.18 9.44
C PRO A 13 8.66 7.47 10.46
N VAL A 14 8.02 6.77 11.36
CA VAL A 14 8.71 5.91 12.32
C VAL A 14 8.97 4.57 11.65
N GLY A 15 10.23 4.14 11.67
CA GLY A 15 10.60 2.85 11.10
C GLY A 15 10.01 1.69 11.88
N PRO A 16 10.24 0.47 11.41
CA PRO A 16 9.57 -0.71 11.98
C PRO A 16 9.95 -0.99 13.43
N ASP A 17 11.09 -0.50 13.87
CA ASP A 17 11.59 -0.78 15.21
C ASP A 17 11.45 0.41 16.15
N GLY A 18 10.73 1.44 15.74
CA GLY A 18 10.47 2.59 16.60
C GLY A 18 9.45 2.29 17.67
N PRO A 19 9.29 3.20 18.64
CA PRO A 19 8.30 3.03 19.68
C PRO A 19 6.90 2.86 19.09
N GLY A 20 6.23 1.81 19.50
CA GLY A 20 4.90 1.52 18.96
C GLY A 20 4.90 0.85 17.60
N GLY A 21 6.07 0.55 17.05
CA GLY A 21 6.19 -0.07 15.72
C GLY A 21 6.03 0.93 14.58
N PRO A 22 5.86 0.44 13.35
CA PRO A 22 5.71 1.33 12.20
C PRO A 22 4.38 2.08 12.25
N ASP A 23 4.38 3.32 11.77
CA ASP A 23 3.17 4.12 11.70
C ASP A 23 2.68 4.26 10.24
N HIS A 24 1.50 4.85 10.08
CA HIS A 24 0.91 5.02 8.74
C HIS A 24 1.77 5.90 7.84
N GLY A 25 2.43 6.91 8.40
CA GLY A 25 3.29 7.78 7.62
C GLY A 25 4.45 7.05 6.98
N TRP A 26 4.98 6.04 7.66
CA TRP A 26 6.06 5.22 7.11
C TRP A 26 5.60 4.48 5.84
N PHE A 27 4.39 3.91 5.88
CA PHE A 27 3.82 3.25 4.70
C PHE A 27 3.40 4.26 3.63
N ARG A 28 2.81 5.39 4.05
CA ARG A 28 2.38 6.41 3.09
C ARG A 28 3.53 6.94 2.25
N GLN A 29 4.72 6.98 2.82
CA GLN A 29 5.93 7.39 2.12
C GLN A 29 6.69 6.23 1.50
N GLY A 30 6.18 5.03 1.62
CA GLY A 30 6.79 3.85 1.03
C GLY A 30 6.85 3.93 -0.49
N THR A 31 7.65 3.05 -1.06
CA THR A 31 7.86 3.03 -2.50
C THR A 31 6.70 2.31 -3.19
N ILE A 32 6.13 2.94 -4.20
CA ILE A 32 5.14 2.31 -5.07
C ILE A 32 5.68 2.41 -6.49
N ASP A 33 6.06 1.26 -7.06
CA ASP A 33 6.58 1.21 -8.42
C ASP A 33 5.39 1.18 -9.39
N LEU A 34 5.20 2.25 -10.13
CA LEU A 34 4.08 2.37 -11.06
C LEU A 34 4.13 1.30 -12.15
N ARG A 35 5.35 0.86 -12.52
CA ARG A 35 5.48 -0.22 -13.51
C ARG A 35 4.90 -1.53 -12.99
N LYS A 36 4.91 -1.73 -11.67
CA LYS A 36 4.29 -2.92 -11.08
C LYS A 36 2.79 -2.95 -11.32
N PHE A 37 2.13 -1.79 -11.27
CA PHE A 37 0.72 -1.73 -11.64
C PHE A 37 0.51 -2.08 -13.10
N GLU A 38 1.28 -1.47 -14.00
CA GLU A 38 1.08 -1.67 -15.44
C GLU A 38 1.43 -3.08 -15.89
N ARG A 39 2.52 -3.65 -15.36
CA ARG A 39 3.07 -4.91 -15.86
C ARG A 39 2.62 -6.13 -15.09
N TYR A 40 1.99 -5.93 -13.94
CA TYR A 40 1.62 -7.03 -13.05
C TYR A 40 0.17 -6.88 -12.57
N LEU A 41 -0.11 -5.84 -11.77
CA LEU A 41 -1.41 -5.75 -11.09
C LEU A 41 -2.56 -5.48 -12.07
N PHE A 42 -2.29 -4.75 -13.16
CA PHE A 42 -3.28 -4.46 -14.19
C PHE A 42 -3.16 -5.36 -15.42
N ASP A 43 -2.26 -6.34 -15.39
CA ASP A 43 -2.05 -7.25 -16.53
C ASP A 43 -2.69 -8.60 -16.21
N PRO A 44 -3.86 -8.90 -16.80
CA PRO A 44 -4.54 -10.15 -16.52
C PRO A 44 -3.78 -11.39 -17.05
N ASP A 45 -2.85 -11.19 -17.96
CA ASP A 45 -2.06 -12.28 -18.53
C ASP A 45 -0.80 -12.59 -17.72
N HIS A 46 -0.47 -11.78 -16.71
CA HIS A 46 0.69 -12.05 -15.88
C HIS A 46 0.45 -13.33 -15.06
N PRO A 47 1.42 -14.26 -15.02
CA PRO A 47 1.22 -15.56 -14.36
C PRO A 47 0.83 -15.46 -12.88
N GLN A 48 1.23 -14.39 -12.19
CA GLN A 48 0.94 -14.22 -10.78
C GLN A 48 -0.19 -13.25 -10.52
N ASN A 49 -0.91 -12.82 -11.55
CA ASN A 49 -1.98 -11.85 -11.39
C ASN A 49 -3.15 -12.44 -10.60
N GLU A 50 -3.58 -13.66 -10.92
CA GLU A 50 -4.57 -14.40 -10.14
C GLU A 50 -5.88 -13.62 -9.94
N GLY A 51 -6.30 -12.89 -10.97
CA GLY A 51 -7.56 -12.16 -10.91
C GLY A 51 -7.45 -10.75 -10.36
N LYS A 52 -6.26 -10.29 -10.00
CA LYS A 52 -6.10 -8.94 -9.43
C LYS A 52 -6.49 -7.84 -10.42
N ALA A 53 -6.08 -7.99 -11.69
CA ALA A 53 -6.43 -7.02 -12.72
C ALA A 53 -7.94 -6.91 -12.89
N GLU A 54 -8.63 -8.04 -12.89
CA GLU A 54 -10.08 -8.06 -13.01
C GLU A 54 -10.73 -7.39 -11.80
N GLY A 55 -10.19 -7.61 -10.59
CA GLY A 55 -10.70 -6.97 -9.39
C GLY A 55 -10.60 -5.45 -9.47
N TRP A 56 -9.43 -4.93 -9.86
CA TRP A 56 -9.26 -3.49 -10.03
C TRP A 56 -10.25 -2.92 -11.06
N ARG A 57 -10.44 -3.62 -12.17
CA ARG A 57 -11.35 -3.18 -13.21
C ARG A 57 -12.81 -3.21 -12.75
N LYS A 58 -13.22 -4.32 -12.15
CA LYS A 58 -14.63 -4.48 -11.76
C LYS A 58 -15.01 -3.56 -10.60
N VAL A 59 -14.13 -3.40 -9.62
CA VAL A 59 -14.47 -2.67 -8.41
C VAL A 59 -14.28 -1.18 -8.60
N PHE A 60 -13.14 -0.75 -9.11
CA PHE A 60 -12.78 0.67 -9.17
C PHE A 60 -12.66 1.21 -10.59
N ASP A 61 -12.89 0.37 -11.58
CA ASP A 61 -12.74 0.74 -13.01
C ASP A 61 -11.34 1.30 -13.31
N LEU A 62 -10.32 0.68 -12.71
CA LEU A 62 -8.93 1.04 -12.96
C LEU A 62 -8.23 -0.09 -13.70
N GLY A 63 -7.39 0.26 -14.66
CA GLY A 63 -6.65 -0.70 -15.47
C GLY A 63 -5.42 -0.06 -16.08
N PRO A 64 -4.88 -0.67 -17.16
CA PRO A 64 -3.67 -0.14 -17.80
C PRO A 64 -3.80 1.35 -18.11
N GLY A 65 -2.78 2.10 -17.74
CA GLY A 65 -2.77 3.56 -17.86
C GLY A 65 -3.20 4.29 -16.60
N ASP A 66 -3.73 3.59 -15.60
CA ASP A 66 -4.30 4.21 -14.40
C ASP A 66 -3.42 4.03 -13.17
N ALA A 67 -2.14 3.71 -13.33
CA ALA A 67 -1.27 3.43 -12.18
C ALA A 67 -1.15 4.62 -11.23
N LEU A 68 -1.10 5.85 -11.74
CA LEU A 68 -1.05 7.02 -10.87
C LEU A 68 -2.32 7.17 -10.04
N ALA A 69 -3.47 6.87 -10.62
CA ALA A 69 -4.73 6.93 -9.88
C ALA A 69 -4.74 5.90 -8.76
N ALA A 70 -4.23 4.70 -9.03
CA ALA A 70 -4.13 3.66 -8.01
C ALA A 70 -3.16 4.06 -6.89
N GLU A 71 -2.02 4.61 -7.24
CA GLU A 71 -1.07 5.09 -6.23
C GLU A 71 -1.69 6.15 -5.34
N ARG A 72 -2.34 7.14 -5.96
CA ARG A 72 -2.97 8.23 -5.22
C ARG A 72 -4.04 7.70 -4.26
N LEU A 73 -4.85 6.78 -4.75
CA LEU A 73 -5.89 6.17 -3.95
C LEU A 73 -5.33 5.50 -2.69
N ILE A 74 -4.23 4.77 -2.84
CA ILE A 74 -3.57 4.12 -1.70
C ILE A 74 -3.03 5.16 -0.73
N ARG A 75 -2.26 6.12 -1.22
CA ARG A 75 -1.61 7.09 -0.33
C ARG A 75 -2.61 7.98 0.41
N GLU A 76 -3.71 8.32 -0.24
CA GLU A 76 -4.72 9.18 0.38
C GLU A 76 -5.56 8.46 1.42
N GLN A 77 -5.69 7.13 1.34
CA GLN A 77 -6.64 6.42 2.19
C GLN A 77 -6.00 5.38 3.11
N ILE A 78 -4.68 5.20 3.06
CA ILE A 78 -4.02 4.15 3.83
C ILE A 78 -4.15 4.36 5.35
N ASP A 79 -4.42 5.58 5.79
CA ASP A 79 -4.57 5.86 7.22
C ASP A 79 -5.77 5.14 7.84
N GLN A 80 -6.72 4.68 7.04
CA GLN A 80 -7.84 3.88 7.55
C GLN A 80 -7.43 2.48 7.97
N ALA A 81 -6.30 1.99 7.50
CA ALA A 81 -5.95 0.58 7.63
C ALA A 81 -5.34 0.27 8.99
N GLU A 82 -5.60 -0.93 9.48
CA GLU A 82 -4.84 -1.49 10.59
C GLU A 82 -3.52 -2.02 10.05
N ILE A 83 -2.45 -1.80 10.78
CA ILE A 83 -1.11 -2.27 10.39
C ILE A 83 -0.91 -3.65 11.01
N VAL A 84 -0.80 -4.69 10.18
CA VAL A 84 -0.67 -6.05 10.67
C VAL A 84 0.60 -6.66 10.10
N GLU A 85 1.58 -6.93 10.96
CA GLU A 85 2.82 -7.56 10.53
C GLU A 85 2.56 -9.03 10.20
N GLN A 86 3.15 -9.50 9.11
CA GLN A 86 3.04 -10.88 8.64
C GLN A 86 4.33 -11.61 8.89
N GLU A 87 4.30 -12.95 8.74
CA GLU A 87 5.51 -13.73 8.79
C GLU A 87 6.50 -13.24 7.74
N PRO A 88 7.79 -13.14 8.08
CA PRO A 88 8.78 -12.72 7.11
C PRO A 88 8.90 -13.73 5.98
N LYS A 89 9.30 -13.25 4.81
CA LYS A 89 9.55 -14.11 3.65
C LYS A 89 11.01 -13.89 3.23
N GLY A 90 11.84 -14.91 3.47
CA GLY A 90 13.26 -14.75 3.22
C GLY A 90 13.82 -13.61 4.08
N ARG A 91 14.49 -12.66 3.46
CA ARG A 91 15.09 -11.52 4.15
C ARG A 91 14.10 -10.37 4.37
N TYR A 92 12.87 -10.46 3.83
CA TYR A 92 11.93 -9.36 3.83
C TYR A 92 10.98 -9.45 5.01
N ARG A 93 10.87 -8.37 5.79
CA ARG A 93 9.75 -8.20 6.70
C ARG A 93 8.54 -7.78 5.89
N ARG A 94 7.35 -8.17 6.34
CA ARG A 94 6.12 -7.95 5.57
C ARG A 94 4.99 -7.47 6.46
N TRP A 95 4.13 -6.63 5.88
CA TRP A 95 2.92 -6.14 6.54
C TRP A 95 1.76 -6.17 5.56
N GLU A 96 0.57 -6.34 6.10
CA GLU A 96 -0.66 -6.14 5.33
C GLU A 96 -1.44 -5.00 5.94
N LEU A 97 -1.90 -4.09 5.09
CA LEU A 97 -2.74 -2.98 5.47
C LEU A 97 -3.98 -3.02 4.58
N LEU A 98 -5.10 -3.40 5.17
CA LEU A 98 -6.38 -3.46 4.47
C LEU A 98 -7.12 -2.16 4.72
N ILE A 99 -7.37 -1.41 3.64
CA ILE A 99 -8.17 -0.18 3.71
C ILE A 99 -9.63 -0.63 3.63
N PRO A 100 -10.40 -0.58 4.75
CA PRO A 100 -11.70 -1.25 4.79
C PRO A 100 -12.76 -0.59 3.91
N ASP A 101 -12.74 0.73 3.84
CA ASP A 101 -13.75 1.49 3.10
C ASP A 101 -13.06 2.37 2.07
N CYS A 102 -12.31 1.74 1.17
CA CYS A 102 -11.57 2.47 0.15
C CYS A 102 -12.53 2.99 -0.91
N VAL A 103 -12.48 4.30 -1.15
CA VAL A 103 -13.34 4.95 -2.14
C VAL A 103 -12.57 5.11 -3.42
N GLY A 104 -13.03 4.46 -4.48
CA GLY A 104 -12.41 4.55 -5.80
C GLY A 104 -12.78 5.82 -6.54
N PRO A 105 -12.08 6.12 -7.63
CA PRO A 105 -12.42 7.30 -8.44
C PRO A 105 -13.82 7.25 -9.05
N ASN A 106 -14.34 6.04 -9.22
CA ASN A 106 -15.69 5.83 -9.74
C ASN A 106 -16.77 5.95 -8.65
N GLY A 107 -16.39 6.23 -7.42
CA GLY A 107 -17.31 6.35 -6.30
C GLY A 107 -17.64 5.05 -5.59
N ASN A 108 -17.19 3.92 -6.09
CA ASN A 108 -17.42 2.65 -5.42
C ASN A 108 -16.58 2.55 -4.15
N VAL A 109 -17.13 1.90 -3.14
CA VAL A 109 -16.45 1.69 -1.86
C VAL A 109 -16.25 0.20 -1.68
N ALA A 110 -15.01 -0.21 -1.42
CA ALA A 110 -14.69 -1.62 -1.20
C ALA A 110 -13.39 -1.74 -0.42
N PRO A 111 -13.18 -2.89 0.25
CA PRO A 111 -11.90 -3.12 0.90
C PRO A 111 -10.79 -3.22 -0.12
N LEU A 112 -9.67 -2.56 0.15
CA LEU A 112 -8.48 -2.63 -0.69
C LEU A 112 -7.33 -3.16 0.14
N LEU A 113 -6.83 -4.34 -0.22
CA LEU A 113 -5.65 -4.88 0.42
C LEU A 113 -4.40 -4.20 -0.14
N THR A 114 -3.49 -3.84 0.75
CA THR A 114 -2.13 -3.44 0.37
C THR A 114 -1.16 -4.28 1.16
N ALA A 115 -0.20 -4.88 0.47
CA ALA A 115 0.84 -5.68 1.10
C ALA A 115 2.19 -5.03 0.86
N TRP A 116 2.97 -4.95 1.93
CA TRP A 116 4.23 -4.19 1.93
C TRP A 116 5.36 -5.08 2.41
N ALA A 117 6.54 -4.83 1.87
CA ALA A 117 7.75 -5.56 2.25
C ALA A 117 8.89 -4.59 2.49
N LEU A 118 9.76 -4.93 3.42
CA LEU A 118 10.96 -4.16 3.72
C LEU A 118 12.19 -5.02 3.48
N ASP A 119 13.02 -4.58 2.52
CA ASP A 119 14.37 -5.11 2.36
C ASP A 119 15.23 -4.53 3.48
N PRO A 120 16.02 -5.35 4.19
CA PRO A 120 16.86 -4.83 5.29
C PRO A 120 17.85 -3.75 4.84
N ASP A 121 18.15 -3.66 3.55
CA ASP A 121 19.04 -2.62 3.04
C ASP A 121 18.31 -1.30 2.78
N ASN A 122 16.99 -1.26 2.93
CA ASN A 122 16.19 -0.05 2.66
C ASN A 122 15.60 0.49 3.94
N LYS A 123 15.28 1.78 3.92
CA LYS A 123 14.66 2.46 5.07
C LYS A 123 13.15 2.51 4.98
N LEU A 124 12.62 2.43 3.77
CA LEU A 124 11.18 2.51 3.53
C LEU A 124 10.68 1.20 2.94
N PRO A 125 9.45 0.84 3.26
CA PRO A 125 8.86 -0.35 2.67
C PRO A 125 8.47 -0.09 1.23
N HIS A 126 8.28 -1.17 0.47
CA HIS A 126 7.74 -1.06 -0.87
C HIS A 126 6.44 -1.86 -0.97
N LEU A 127 5.53 -1.38 -1.81
CA LEU A 127 4.29 -2.08 -2.08
C LEU A 127 4.61 -3.33 -2.91
N SER A 128 4.29 -4.49 -2.37
CA SER A 128 4.55 -5.75 -3.07
C SER A 128 3.34 -6.21 -3.89
N THR A 129 2.13 -5.99 -3.38
CA THR A 129 0.91 -6.28 -4.14
C THR A 129 -0.26 -5.49 -3.57
N SER A 130 -1.30 -5.33 -4.36
CA SER A 130 -2.52 -4.67 -3.94
C SER A 130 -3.68 -5.07 -4.84
N PHE A 131 -4.82 -5.33 -4.23
CA PHE A 131 -6.02 -5.64 -5.00
C PHE A 131 -7.25 -5.42 -4.12
N PRO A 132 -8.38 -5.00 -4.74
CA PRO A 132 -9.63 -4.89 -3.99
C PRO A 132 -10.15 -6.27 -3.64
N ARG A 133 -10.75 -6.38 -2.47
CA ARG A 133 -11.42 -7.59 -2.07
C ARG A 133 -12.92 -7.44 -2.32
N PRO A 134 -13.60 -8.49 -2.76
CA PRO A 134 -15.05 -8.41 -2.87
C PRO A 134 -15.66 -8.16 -1.50
N PRO A 135 -16.74 -7.42 -1.44
CA PRO A 135 -17.43 -7.14 -0.18
C PRO A 135 -17.98 -8.40 0.45
#